data_db11c9c721dd034e246b1b943fb87eff
#
_entry.id   db11c9c721dd034e246b1b943fb87eff
#
_cell.length_a   1.000
_cell.length_b   1.000
_cell.length_c   1.000
_cell.angle_alpha   90.00
_cell.angle_beta   90.00
_cell.angle_gamma   90.00
#
_symmetry.space_group_name_H-M   'P 1'
#
loop_
_entity.id
_entity.type
_entity.pdbx_description
1 polymer ?
#
loop_
_entity_poly.entity_id
_entity_poly.type
_entity_poly.pdbx_seq_one_letter_code
_entity_poly.pdbx_strand_id
1 'polypeptide(L)'
;GKAAGTAPAVFNAANESCVDAFCRGEIGFTDITDIITEAVDEHLAQGHVDDAHVSLDDVLAADTWGRERAAELCVQHRTHS
;
A
#
# COMPACT_ATOMS: atom_id res chain seq x y z
N GLY A 1 -9.76 10.67 -13.55
CA GLY A 1 -9.00 10.51 -12.52
C GLY A 1 -9.73 10.42 -11.50
N LYS A 2 -10.32 9.94 -11.69
CA LYS A 2 -11.07 9.88 -11.07
C LYS A 2 -11.02 8.93 -10.12
N ALA A 3 -10.28 7.99 -10.02
CA ALA A 3 -10.20 7.05 -8.99
C ALA A 3 -9.46 7.61 -7.85
N ALA A 4 -9.93 8.65 -7.32
CA ALA A 4 -9.25 9.26 -6.22
C ALA A 4 -9.59 8.56 -4.92
N GLY A 5 -10.24 9.21 -4.03
CA GLY A 5 -10.57 8.63 -2.76
C GLY A 5 -9.33 8.28 -1.96
N THR A 6 -9.37 7.13 -1.28
CA THR A 6 -8.27 6.71 -0.41
C THR A 6 -7.27 5.77 -1.09
N ALA A 7 -7.59 5.24 -2.27
CA ALA A 7 -6.69 4.31 -2.94
C ALA A 7 -5.33 4.92 -3.27
N PRO A 8 -5.24 6.16 -3.76
CA PRO A 8 -3.93 6.76 -4.03
C PRO A 8 -3.06 6.87 -2.78
N ALA A 9 -3.67 7.11 -1.61
CA ALA A 9 -2.91 7.18 -0.36
C ALA A 9 -2.31 5.83 -0.01
N VAL A 10 -3.09 4.76 -0.20
CA VAL A 10 -2.59 3.41 0.03
C VAL A 10 -1.45 3.09 -0.94
N PHE A 11 -1.63 3.45 -2.21
CA PHE A 11 -0.59 3.21 -3.21
C PHE A 11 0.72 3.90 -2.82
N ASN A 12 0.65 5.19 -2.48
CA ASN A 12 1.85 5.95 -2.14
C ASN A 12 2.52 5.39 -0.90
N ALA A 13 1.73 5.07 0.13
CA ALA A 13 2.29 4.54 1.37
C ALA A 13 2.93 3.17 1.16
N ALA A 14 2.27 2.31 0.40
CA ALA A 14 2.80 0.99 0.09
C ALA A 14 4.09 1.11 -0.72
N ASN A 15 4.11 2.03 -1.68
CA ASN A 15 5.29 2.26 -2.50
C ASN A 15 6.48 2.66 -1.63
N GLU A 16 6.28 3.58 -0.69
CA GLU A 16 7.36 4.02 0.19
C GLU A 16 7.90 2.87 1.03
N SER A 17 7.00 2.06 1.59
CA SER A 17 7.44 0.90 2.38
C SER A 17 8.23 -0.09 1.54
N CYS A 18 7.77 -0.34 0.32
CA CYS A 18 8.43 -1.30 -0.56
C CYS A 18 9.79 -0.80 -1.02
N VAL A 19 9.88 0.48 -1.37
CA VAL A 19 11.16 1.06 -1.79
C VAL A 19 12.17 1.00 -0.64
N ASP A 20 11.72 1.31 0.57
CA ASP A 20 12.57 1.24 1.74
C ASP A 20 13.09 -0.18 1.96
N ALA A 21 12.20 -1.18 1.88
CA ALA A 21 12.58 -2.58 2.03
C ALA A 21 13.54 -3.01 0.92
N PHE A 22 13.28 -2.57 -0.31
CA PHE A 22 14.15 -2.88 -1.43
C PHE A 22 15.56 -2.31 -1.22
N CYS A 23 15.63 -1.08 -0.75
CA CYS A 23 16.93 -0.45 -0.49
C CYS A 23 17.71 -1.16 0.60
N ARG A 24 17.01 -1.80 1.54
CA ARG A 24 17.66 -2.59 2.58
C ARG A 24 17.96 -4.01 2.15
N GLY A 25 17.61 -4.36 0.91
CA GLY A 25 17.88 -5.69 0.39
C GLY A 25 16.93 -6.77 0.89
N GLU A 26 15.77 -6.37 1.41
CA GLU A 26 14.83 -7.32 1.98
C GLU A 26 13.91 -7.96 0.94
N ILE A 27 13.62 -7.24 -0.14
CA ILE A 27 12.77 -7.74 -1.21
C ILE A 27 13.42 -7.42 -2.55
N GLY A 28 12.96 -8.09 -3.61
CA GLY A 28 13.43 -7.84 -4.96
C GLY A 28 12.62 -6.75 -5.64
N PHE A 29 13.11 -6.31 -6.78
CA PHE A 29 12.46 -5.23 -7.51
C PHE A 29 11.03 -5.62 -7.93
N THR A 30 10.84 -6.85 -8.40
CA THR A 30 9.52 -7.30 -8.83
C THR A 30 8.55 -7.42 -7.67
N ASP A 31 9.05 -7.66 -6.47
CA ASP A 31 8.20 -7.74 -5.29
C ASP A 31 7.50 -6.42 -5.01
N ILE A 32 8.12 -5.30 -5.36
CA ILE A 32 7.54 -3.98 -5.13
C ILE A 32 6.16 -3.89 -5.77
N THR A 33 6.08 -4.23 -7.05
CA THR A 33 4.81 -4.16 -7.78
C THR A 33 3.78 -5.14 -7.20
N ASP A 34 4.22 -6.36 -6.89
CA ASP A 34 3.32 -7.36 -6.36
C ASP A 34 2.71 -6.93 -5.02
N ILE A 35 3.55 -6.38 -4.15
CA ILE A 35 3.10 -5.97 -2.82
C ILE A 35 2.16 -4.78 -2.91
N ILE A 36 2.49 -3.81 -3.75
CA ILE A 36 1.64 -2.63 -3.92
C ILE A 36 0.27 -3.06 -4.46
N THR A 37 0.26 -3.91 -5.47
CA THR A 37 -0.97 -4.39 -6.07
C THR A 37 -1.83 -5.11 -5.03
N GLU A 38 -1.22 -5.97 -4.23
CA GLU A 38 -1.95 -6.70 -3.22
C GLU A 38 -2.55 -5.77 -2.17
N ALA A 39 -1.77 -4.80 -1.70
CA ALA A 39 -2.26 -3.86 -0.70
C ALA A 39 -3.42 -3.02 -1.24
N VAL A 40 -3.30 -2.52 -2.45
CA VAL A 40 -4.35 -1.72 -3.06
C VAL A 40 -5.60 -2.55 -3.29
N ASP A 41 -5.44 -3.79 -3.79
CA ASP A 41 -6.59 -4.66 -4.02
C ASP A 41 -7.32 -4.97 -2.72
N GLU A 42 -6.60 -5.22 -1.64
CA GLU A 42 -7.21 -5.47 -0.35
C GLU A 42 -8.00 -4.25 0.13
N HIS A 43 -7.42 -3.08 -0.07
CA HIS A 43 -8.08 -1.85 0.35
C HIS A 43 -9.36 -1.61 -0.45
N LEU A 44 -9.32 -1.83 -1.75
CA LEU A 44 -10.49 -1.65 -2.60
C LEU A 44 -11.61 -2.61 -2.21
N ALA A 45 -11.25 -3.79 -1.75
CA ALA A 45 -12.25 -4.79 -1.37
C ALA A 45 -12.85 -4.53 0.01
N GLN A 46 -12.10 -3.86 0.89
CA GLN A 46 -12.50 -3.79 2.30
C GLN A 46 -12.83 -2.41 2.83
N GLY A 47 -12.17 -1.39 2.37
CA GLY A 47 -12.29 -0.12 3.03
C GLY A 47 -12.10 1.12 2.20
N HIS A 48 -12.15 0.99 0.90
CA HIS A 48 -11.95 2.15 0.03
C HIS A 48 -13.05 3.18 0.25
N VAL A 49 -12.64 4.43 0.44
CA VAL A 49 -13.58 5.55 0.50
C VAL A 49 -13.42 6.32 -0.80
N ASP A 50 -14.53 6.54 -1.50
CA ASP A 50 -14.46 7.17 -2.81
C ASP A 50 -14.28 8.68 -2.68
N ASP A 51 -14.01 9.30 -3.81
CA ASP A 51 -13.67 10.70 -3.87
C ASP A 51 -14.77 11.61 -3.33
N ALA A 52 -16.01 11.20 -3.46
CA ALA A 52 -17.15 12.04 -3.04
C ALA A 52 -17.28 12.11 -1.52
N HIS A 53 -16.72 11.12 -0.80
CA HIS A 53 -16.92 11.00 0.64
C HIS A 53 -15.62 11.06 1.44
N VAL A 54 -14.48 11.24 0.78
CA VAL A 54 -13.20 11.18 1.47
C VAL A 54 -12.97 12.42 2.33
N SER A 55 -12.41 12.21 3.50
CA SER A 55 -11.98 13.29 4.38
C SER A 55 -10.48 13.19 4.60
N LEU A 56 -9.88 14.22 5.21
CA LEU A 56 -8.47 14.17 5.54
C LEU A 56 -8.16 13.01 6.47
N ASP A 57 -9.04 12.76 7.45
CA ASP A 57 -8.85 11.64 8.36
C ASP A 57 -8.85 10.32 7.61
N ASP A 58 -9.70 10.17 6.60
CA ASP A 58 -9.74 8.97 5.79
C ASP A 58 -8.42 8.77 5.04
N VAL A 59 -7.87 9.84 4.49
CA VAL A 59 -6.61 9.77 3.77
C VAL A 59 -5.47 9.38 4.70
N LEU A 60 -5.43 9.99 5.88
CA LEU A 60 -4.38 9.68 6.85
C LEU A 60 -4.48 8.25 7.35
N ALA A 61 -5.69 7.78 7.59
CA ALA A 61 -5.88 6.39 8.02
C ALA A 61 -5.48 5.42 6.92
N ALA A 62 -5.81 5.74 5.67
CA ALA A 62 -5.44 4.89 4.53
C ALA A 62 -3.93 4.85 4.34
N ASP A 63 -3.27 5.98 4.52
CA ASP A 63 -1.82 6.04 4.43
C ASP A 63 -1.18 5.14 5.48
N THR A 64 -1.63 5.26 6.73
CA THR A 64 -1.09 4.45 7.81
C THR A 64 -1.31 2.97 7.55
N TRP A 65 -2.54 2.62 7.16
CA TRP A 65 -2.86 1.21 6.87
C TRP A 65 -1.99 0.67 5.72
N GLY A 66 -1.88 1.45 4.66
CA GLY A 66 -1.11 1.01 3.49
C GLY A 66 0.35 0.79 3.82
N ARG A 67 0.91 1.68 4.62
CA ARG A 67 2.31 1.58 5.02
C ARG A 67 2.54 0.34 5.88
N GLU A 68 1.66 0.11 6.84
CA GLU A 68 1.78 -1.04 7.73
C GLU A 68 1.52 -2.35 6.99
N ARG A 69 0.50 -2.37 6.14
CA ARG A 69 0.17 -3.58 5.42
C ARG A 69 1.29 -3.96 4.45
N ALA A 70 1.85 -2.98 3.74
CA ALA A 70 2.95 -3.24 2.83
C ALA A 70 4.17 -3.77 3.59
N ALA A 71 4.43 -3.23 4.78
CA ALA A 71 5.54 -3.72 5.59
C ALA A 71 5.34 -5.19 5.95
N GLU A 72 4.11 -5.58 6.30
CA GLU A 72 3.80 -6.98 6.60
C GLU A 72 4.02 -7.86 5.38
N LEU A 73 3.57 -7.38 4.21
CA LEU A 73 3.74 -8.15 2.98
C LEU A 73 5.21 -8.28 2.60
N CYS A 74 6.00 -7.26 2.86
CA CYS A 74 7.44 -7.34 2.63
C CYS A 74 8.07 -8.45 3.45
N VAL A 75 7.66 -8.60 4.71
CA VAL A 75 8.17 -9.66 5.57
C VAL A 75 7.76 -11.03 5.01
N GLN A 76 6.52 -11.15 4.55
CA GLN A 76 6.04 -12.39 3.96
C GLN A 76 6.82 -12.76 2.71
N HIS A 77 7.08 -11.79 1.85
CA HIS A 77 7.84 -12.04 0.62
C HIS A 77 9.27 -12.44 0.92
N ARG A 78 9.86 -11.80 1.93
CA ARG A 78 11.22 -12.14 2.33
C ARG A 78 11.31 -13.57 2.84
N THR A 79 10.29 -13.98 3.58
CA THR A 79 10.26 -15.33 4.15
C THR A 79 10.15 -16.40 3.08
N HIS A 80 9.50 -16.08 1.96
CA HIS A 80 9.29 -17.02 0.87
C HIS A 80 10.49 -17.14 -0.06
N SER A 81 11.46 -16.28 0.05
CA SER A 81 12.61 -16.34 -0.88
C SER A 81 13.69 -17.32 -0.45
#